data_dc8765fee3e4bf1a8dc8d80cdbb26d5a
#
_entry.id   dc8765fee3e4bf1a8dc8d80cdbb26d5a
#
_cell.length_a   1.000
_cell.length_b   1.000
_cell.length_c   1.000
_cell.angle_alpha   90.00
_cell.angle_beta   90.00
_cell.angle_gamma   90.00
#
_symmetry.space_group_name_H-M   'P 1'
#
loop_
_entity.id
_entity.type
_entity.pdbx_description
1 polymer ?
#
loop_
_entity_poly.entity_id
_entity_poly.type
_entity_poly.pdbx_seq_one_letter_code
_entity_poly.pdbx_strand_id
1 'polypeptide(L)'
;MSKSKSAYSTPSIKQKSDTYIFVVWVDNEAGVLARVVGLFSGRGYNIESLAVAEVDAVKNISRITIVTTGTPQVIDQIRLQLTKLVPVHKVGEFKRDDKEVIFKEMALFKIVGKKNKIEKCLNACKKFNPVVLDETKSS
;
A
#
# COMPACT_ATOMS: atom_id res chain seq x y z
N MET A 1 -33.19 -36.94 14.84
CA MET A 1 -33.34 -36.31 13.51
C MET A 1 -31.99 -36.04 12.92
N SER A 2 -31.52 -36.88 12.02
CA SER A 2 -30.24 -36.75 11.33
C SER A 2 -30.32 -35.69 10.25
N LYS A 3 -29.52 -34.62 10.31
CA LYS A 3 -29.42 -33.62 9.25
C LYS A 3 -28.64 -34.23 8.08
N SER A 4 -29.31 -34.54 7.01
CA SER A 4 -28.74 -34.93 5.73
C SER A 4 -27.78 -33.84 5.24
N LYS A 5 -26.48 -34.15 5.13
CA LYS A 5 -25.51 -33.29 4.44
C LYS A 5 -25.80 -33.35 2.96
N SER A 6 -26.09 -32.19 2.36
CA SER A 6 -26.27 -32.07 0.90
C SER A 6 -25.01 -32.54 0.17
N ALA A 7 -25.14 -33.40 -0.82
CA ALA A 7 -24.06 -33.90 -1.68
C ALA A 7 -23.36 -32.83 -2.51
N TYR A 8 -23.87 -31.60 -2.50
CA TYR A 8 -23.34 -30.44 -3.22
C TYR A 8 -22.58 -29.44 -2.31
N SER A 9 -22.32 -29.77 -1.05
CA SER A 9 -21.46 -28.94 -0.23
C SER A 9 -19.99 -29.15 -0.63
N THR A 10 -19.54 -28.37 -1.60
CA THR A 10 -18.10 -28.28 -1.91
C THR A 10 -17.40 -27.76 -0.66
N PRO A 11 -16.35 -28.46 -0.15
CA PRO A 11 -15.59 -27.97 0.96
C PRO A 11 -14.98 -26.63 0.55
N SER A 12 -15.41 -25.53 1.16
CA SER A 12 -14.78 -24.23 1.00
C SER A 12 -13.40 -24.32 1.63
N ILE A 13 -12.38 -24.63 0.85
CA ILE A 13 -10.99 -24.46 1.26
C ILE A 13 -10.87 -22.96 1.48
N LYS A 14 -10.84 -22.53 2.74
CA LYS A 14 -10.50 -21.14 3.10
C LYS A 14 -9.07 -20.92 2.67
N GLN A 15 -8.88 -20.39 1.47
CA GLN A 15 -7.57 -19.98 1.01
C GLN A 15 -7.08 -18.86 1.93
N LYS A 16 -5.85 -19.00 2.41
CA LYS A 16 -5.23 -18.00 3.25
C LYS A 16 -5.03 -16.73 2.43
N SER A 17 -5.54 -15.61 2.94
CA SER A 17 -5.26 -14.30 2.38
C SER A 17 -4.02 -13.75 3.06
N ASP A 18 -3.10 -13.25 2.25
CA ASP A 18 -1.88 -12.58 2.70
C ASP A 18 -1.86 -11.14 2.19
N THR A 19 -1.07 -10.28 2.82
CA THR A 19 -0.91 -8.89 2.40
C THR A 19 0.23 -8.79 1.38
N TYR A 20 -0.03 -8.09 0.29
CA TYR A 20 0.90 -7.88 -0.82
C TYR A 20 1.08 -6.40 -1.10
N ILE A 21 2.23 -6.06 -1.65
CA ILE A 21 2.61 -4.73 -2.06
C ILE A 21 2.85 -4.76 -3.57
N PHE A 22 2.05 -3.99 -4.30
CA PHE A 22 2.31 -3.72 -5.71
C PHE A 22 3.07 -2.41 -5.86
N VAL A 23 4.12 -2.44 -6.65
CA VAL A 23 4.88 -1.26 -7.06
C VAL A 23 4.70 -1.12 -8.56
N VAL A 24 4.03 -0.05 -9.00
CA VAL A 24 3.63 0.16 -10.38
C VAL A 24 4.31 1.43 -10.90
N TRP A 25 5.11 1.30 -11.95
CA TRP A 25 5.69 2.44 -12.66
C TRP A 25 4.79 2.79 -13.82
N VAL A 26 4.39 4.06 -13.86
CA VAL A 26 3.37 4.56 -14.81
C VAL A 26 3.81 5.90 -15.40
N ASP A 27 3.21 6.27 -16.53
CA ASP A 27 3.31 7.63 -17.03
C ASP A 27 2.73 8.61 -16.01
N ASN A 28 3.41 9.75 -15.80
CA ASN A 28 2.92 10.81 -14.92
C ASN A 28 1.93 11.71 -15.66
N GLU A 29 0.77 11.17 -16.00
CA GLU A 29 -0.27 11.84 -16.76
C GLU A 29 -1.60 11.94 -15.97
N ALA A 30 -2.41 12.92 -16.35
CA ALA A 30 -3.75 13.08 -15.76
C ALA A 30 -4.61 11.82 -15.99
N GLY A 31 -5.28 11.35 -14.92
CA GLY A 31 -6.20 10.21 -14.99
C GLY A 31 -5.55 8.84 -14.85
N VAL A 32 -4.22 8.69 -14.86
CA VAL A 32 -3.55 7.40 -14.70
C VAL A 32 -3.85 6.78 -13.34
N LEU A 33 -3.74 7.56 -12.27
CA LEU A 33 -4.10 7.12 -10.92
C LEU A 33 -5.56 6.66 -10.85
N ALA A 34 -6.48 7.41 -11.47
CA ALA A 34 -7.90 7.06 -11.49
C ALA A 34 -8.15 5.72 -12.22
N ARG A 35 -7.42 5.43 -13.29
CA ARG A 35 -7.50 4.14 -14.00
C ARG A 35 -7.03 2.98 -13.13
N VAL A 36 -5.92 3.16 -12.42
CA VAL A 36 -5.39 2.15 -11.49
C VAL A 36 -6.38 1.91 -10.34
N VAL A 37 -6.85 2.96 -9.67
CA VAL A 37 -7.84 2.83 -8.58
C VAL A 37 -9.17 2.25 -9.08
N GLY A 38 -9.62 2.66 -10.27
CA GLY A 38 -10.83 2.16 -10.92
C GLY A 38 -10.77 0.65 -11.20
N LEU A 39 -9.59 0.12 -11.52
CA LEU A 39 -9.38 -1.33 -11.69
C LEU A 39 -9.67 -2.09 -10.38
N PHE A 40 -9.22 -1.59 -9.25
CA PHE A 40 -9.48 -2.18 -7.93
C PHE A 40 -10.97 -2.07 -7.57
N SER A 41 -11.53 -0.86 -7.66
CA SER A 41 -12.92 -0.58 -7.31
C SER A 41 -13.90 -1.38 -8.15
N GLY A 42 -13.68 -1.46 -9.46
CA GLY A 42 -14.57 -2.15 -10.40
C GLY A 42 -14.62 -3.67 -10.20
N ARG A 43 -13.66 -4.24 -9.45
CA ARG A 43 -13.59 -5.67 -9.14
C ARG A 43 -13.78 -5.99 -7.66
N GLY A 44 -14.04 -4.98 -6.85
CA GLY A 44 -14.20 -5.13 -5.41
C GLY A 44 -12.92 -5.50 -4.66
N TYR A 45 -11.74 -5.20 -5.23
CA TYR A 45 -10.47 -5.36 -4.53
C TYR A 45 -10.27 -4.20 -3.55
N ASN A 46 -9.84 -4.50 -2.34
CA ASN A 46 -9.55 -3.46 -1.35
C ASN A 46 -8.16 -2.87 -1.51
N ILE A 47 -8.04 -1.56 -1.34
CA ILE A 47 -6.76 -0.86 -1.21
C ILE A 47 -6.60 -0.46 0.26
N GLU A 48 -5.63 -1.05 0.95
CA GLU A 48 -5.34 -0.73 2.35
C GLU A 48 -4.51 0.54 2.48
N SER A 49 -3.57 0.72 1.55
CA SER A 49 -2.70 1.90 1.49
C SER A 49 -2.32 2.18 0.04
N LEU A 50 -2.19 3.47 -0.27
CA LEU A 50 -1.79 3.94 -1.59
C LEU A 50 -0.88 5.14 -1.43
N ALA A 51 0.28 5.07 -2.09
CA ALA A 51 1.21 6.19 -2.17
C ALA A 51 1.63 6.40 -3.63
N VAL A 52 1.70 7.65 -4.04
CA VAL A 52 2.13 8.04 -5.38
C VAL A 52 3.25 9.07 -5.27
N ALA A 53 4.30 8.89 -6.06
CA ALA A 53 5.39 9.84 -6.17
C ALA A 53 5.95 9.86 -7.59
N GLU A 54 6.28 11.02 -8.09
CA GLU A 54 7.12 11.15 -9.28
C GLU A 54 8.53 10.67 -8.93
N VAL A 55 9.06 9.76 -9.74
CA VAL A 55 10.38 9.13 -9.51
C VAL A 55 11.39 9.46 -10.60
N ASP A 56 10.93 9.90 -11.76
CA ASP A 56 11.79 10.32 -12.88
C ASP A 56 11.09 11.48 -13.63
N ALA A 57 11.48 12.71 -13.30
CA ALA A 57 10.92 13.91 -13.90
C ALA A 57 11.34 14.06 -15.38
N VAL A 58 12.50 13.53 -15.79
CA VAL A 58 12.98 13.61 -17.16
C VAL A 58 12.15 12.71 -18.07
N LYS A 59 11.83 11.50 -17.61
CA LYS A 59 11.01 10.53 -18.33
C LYS A 59 9.53 10.65 -18.03
N ASN A 60 9.13 11.59 -17.18
CA ASN A 60 7.76 11.79 -16.74
C ASN A 60 7.11 10.51 -16.16
N ILE A 61 7.85 9.82 -15.27
CA ILE A 61 7.42 8.56 -14.67
C ILE A 61 7.09 8.75 -13.21
N SER A 62 5.91 8.26 -12.82
CA SER A 62 5.47 8.12 -11.43
C SER A 62 5.52 6.67 -10.96
N ARG A 63 5.69 6.50 -9.65
CA ARG A 63 5.60 5.21 -8.99
C ARG A 63 4.38 5.21 -8.06
N ILE A 64 3.50 4.25 -8.26
CA ILE A 64 2.35 3.98 -7.40
C ILE A 64 2.69 2.76 -6.55
N THR A 65 2.59 2.90 -5.24
CA THR A 65 2.75 1.79 -4.28
C THR A 65 1.39 1.49 -3.68
N ILE A 66 0.91 0.26 -3.80
CA ILE A 66 -0.42 -0.17 -3.37
C ILE A 66 -0.26 -1.35 -2.42
N VAL A 67 -0.87 -1.27 -1.24
CA VAL A 67 -0.98 -2.38 -0.30
C VAL A 67 -2.39 -2.95 -0.38
N THR A 68 -2.48 -4.25 -0.57
CA THR A 68 -3.77 -4.97 -0.65
C THR A 68 -3.65 -6.36 -0.04
N THR A 69 -4.76 -6.90 0.44
CA THR A 69 -4.83 -8.27 0.96
C THR A 69 -5.71 -9.12 0.06
N GLY A 70 -5.23 -10.32 -0.26
CA GLY A 70 -5.96 -11.24 -1.11
C GLY A 70 -5.40 -12.65 -1.11
N THR A 71 -6.15 -13.56 -1.71
CA THR A 71 -5.65 -14.91 -2.01
C THR A 71 -4.64 -14.85 -3.16
N PRO A 72 -3.75 -15.83 -3.33
CA PRO A 72 -2.78 -15.84 -4.44
C PRO A 72 -3.44 -15.65 -5.81
N GLN A 73 -4.61 -16.24 -6.04
CA GLN A 73 -5.34 -16.09 -7.31
C GLN A 73 -5.83 -14.67 -7.55
N VAL A 74 -6.31 -13.99 -6.49
CA VAL A 74 -6.73 -12.58 -6.57
C VAL A 74 -5.53 -11.68 -6.87
N ILE A 75 -4.41 -11.92 -6.21
CA ILE A 75 -3.16 -11.17 -6.41
C ILE A 75 -2.65 -11.32 -7.84
N ASP A 76 -2.62 -12.54 -8.37
CA ASP A 76 -2.25 -12.81 -9.76
C ASP A 76 -3.18 -12.06 -10.75
N GLN A 77 -4.49 -12.05 -10.48
CA GLN A 77 -5.45 -11.30 -11.29
C GLN A 77 -5.18 -9.80 -11.27
N ILE A 78 -4.89 -9.24 -10.09
CA ILE A 78 -4.54 -7.82 -9.96
C ILE A 78 -3.29 -7.52 -10.80
N ARG A 79 -2.23 -8.30 -10.65
CA ARG A 79 -0.98 -8.14 -11.40
C ARG A 79 -1.21 -8.15 -12.91
N LEU A 80 -1.93 -9.16 -13.40
CA LEU A 80 -2.24 -9.29 -14.83
C LEU A 80 -3.08 -8.12 -15.36
N GLN A 81 -4.02 -7.61 -14.58
CA GLN A 81 -4.85 -6.48 -14.97
C GLN A 81 -4.05 -5.16 -14.96
N LEU A 82 -3.19 -4.94 -13.97
CA LEU A 82 -2.32 -3.77 -13.92
C LEU A 82 -1.39 -3.73 -15.14
N THR A 83 -0.80 -4.87 -15.50
CA THR A 83 0.12 -4.98 -16.66
C THR A 83 -0.57 -4.66 -17.99
N LYS A 84 -1.89 -4.80 -18.09
CA LYS A 84 -2.66 -4.48 -19.31
C LYS A 84 -3.00 -3.01 -19.47
N LEU A 85 -2.82 -2.19 -18.43
CA LEU A 85 -3.08 -0.76 -18.54
C LEU A 85 -2.00 -0.09 -19.40
N VAL A 86 -2.42 0.63 -20.43
CA VAL A 86 -1.51 1.29 -21.41
C VAL A 86 -0.43 2.15 -20.72
N PRO A 87 -0.76 3.00 -19.72
CA PRO A 87 0.25 3.86 -19.09
C PRO A 87 1.16 3.13 -18.09
N VAL A 88 1.06 1.80 -17.96
CA VAL A 88 1.86 1.01 -17.03
C VAL A 88 3.09 0.44 -17.73
N HIS A 89 4.28 0.85 -17.26
CA HIS A 89 5.56 0.36 -17.77
C HIS A 89 6.02 -0.92 -17.10
N LYS A 90 5.82 -1.00 -15.78
CA LYS A 90 6.30 -2.13 -14.98
C LYS A 90 5.43 -2.33 -13.75
N VAL A 91 5.22 -3.59 -13.38
CA VAL A 91 4.56 -4.00 -12.14
C VAL A 91 5.51 -4.90 -11.36
N GLY A 92 5.84 -4.50 -10.12
CA GLY A 92 6.49 -5.32 -9.13
C GLY A 92 5.44 -5.82 -8.12
N GLU A 93 5.55 -7.08 -7.72
CA GLU A 93 4.69 -7.70 -6.71
C GLU A 93 5.58 -8.26 -5.60
N PHE A 94 5.27 -7.93 -4.36
CA PHE A 94 6.04 -8.34 -3.19
C PHE A 94 5.08 -8.78 -2.08
N LYS A 95 5.43 -9.85 -1.39
CA LYS A 95 4.73 -10.23 -0.17
C LYS A 95 5.24 -9.37 0.99
N ARG A 96 4.33 -8.85 1.83
CA ARG A 96 4.70 -7.94 2.93
C ARG A 96 5.68 -8.57 3.92
N ASP A 97 5.54 -9.88 4.15
CA ASP A 97 6.36 -10.62 5.12
C ASP A 97 7.65 -11.20 4.50
N ASP A 98 7.97 -10.86 3.25
CA ASP A 98 9.19 -11.31 2.60
C ASP A 98 10.41 -10.64 3.26
N LYS A 99 11.37 -11.47 3.69
CA LYS A 99 12.59 -11.01 4.38
C LYS A 99 13.53 -10.21 3.48
N GLU A 100 13.39 -10.37 2.17
CA GLU A 100 14.20 -9.64 1.17
C GLU A 100 13.60 -8.25 0.87
N VAL A 101 12.40 -7.96 1.35
CA VAL A 101 11.70 -6.70 1.12
C VAL A 101 11.76 -5.82 2.36
N ILE A 102 12.28 -4.61 2.19
CA ILE A 102 12.25 -3.58 3.23
C ILE A 102 11.02 -2.69 2.99
N PHE A 103 10.01 -2.87 3.83
CA PHE A 103 8.83 -2.01 3.85
C PHE A 103 8.92 -1.04 5.03
N LYS A 104 8.85 0.26 4.74
CA LYS A 104 8.83 1.32 5.76
C LYS A 104 7.75 2.35 5.45
N GLU A 105 7.09 2.80 6.49
CA GLU A 105 6.14 3.91 6.44
C GLU A 105 6.83 5.17 6.97
N MET A 106 6.44 6.32 6.44
CA MET A 106 6.90 7.63 6.89
C MET A 106 5.71 8.43 7.39
N ALA A 107 5.85 9.06 8.54
CA ALA A 107 4.86 9.98 9.08
C ALA A 107 5.52 11.30 9.47
N LEU A 108 4.85 12.40 9.19
CA LEU A 108 5.26 13.74 9.60
C LEU A 108 4.34 14.21 10.73
N PHE A 109 4.93 14.66 11.83
CA PHE A 109 4.18 15.15 12.98
C PHE A 109 4.56 16.59 13.27
N LYS A 110 3.57 17.45 13.40
CA LYS A 110 3.76 18.79 13.95
C LYS A 110 3.34 18.77 15.42
N ILE A 111 4.27 19.06 16.32
CA ILE A 111 4.04 19.09 17.76
C ILE A 111 4.01 20.54 18.20
N VAL A 112 2.88 21.02 18.70
CA VAL A 112 2.69 22.38 19.17
C VAL A 112 2.36 22.37 20.67
N GLY A 113 3.05 23.18 21.44
CA GLY A 113 2.81 23.21 22.89
C GLY A 113 3.86 24.00 23.68
N LYS A 114 3.74 23.93 25.01
CA LYS A 114 4.77 24.50 25.91
C LYS A 114 6.04 23.64 25.83
N LYS A 115 7.21 24.25 25.96
CA LYS A 115 8.54 23.63 25.87
C LYS A 115 8.64 22.29 26.60
N ASN A 116 8.21 22.23 27.85
CA ASN A 116 8.24 20.98 28.64
C ASN A 116 7.41 19.82 28.05
N LYS A 117 6.31 20.15 27.30
CA LYS A 117 5.49 19.13 26.64
C LYS A 117 6.16 18.66 25.33
N ILE A 118 6.75 19.58 24.59
CA ILE A 118 7.50 19.27 23.36
C ILE A 118 8.67 18.35 23.69
N GLU A 119 9.47 18.67 24.73
CA GLU A 119 10.59 17.82 25.17
C GLU A 119 10.14 16.39 25.56
N LYS A 120 9.02 16.27 26.27
CA LYS A 120 8.46 14.95 26.61
C LYS A 120 8.07 14.16 25.35
N CYS A 121 7.44 14.80 24.37
CA CYS A 121 7.09 14.15 23.09
C CYS A 121 8.36 13.72 22.32
N LEU A 122 9.36 14.61 22.20
CA LEU A 122 10.61 14.28 21.53
C LEU A 122 11.33 13.10 22.21
N ASN A 123 11.35 13.08 23.55
CA ASN A 123 11.93 11.96 24.29
C ASN A 123 11.18 10.64 24.06
N ALA A 124 9.85 10.67 23.94
CA ALA A 124 9.06 9.50 23.59
C ALA A 124 9.32 9.02 22.15
N CYS A 125 9.62 9.94 21.25
CA CYS A 125 9.93 9.62 19.85
C CYS A 125 11.36 9.07 19.64
N LYS A 126 12.29 9.29 20.55
CA LYS A 126 13.70 8.86 20.42
C LYS A 126 13.87 7.38 20.04
N LYS A 127 13.02 6.50 20.55
CA LYS A 127 13.03 5.06 20.22
C LYS A 127 12.77 4.76 18.74
N PHE A 128 12.22 5.70 17.98
CA PHE A 128 11.94 5.58 16.54
C PHE A 128 12.96 6.29 15.66
N ASN A 129 14.06 6.83 16.22
CA ASN A 129 15.07 7.62 15.51
C ASN A 129 14.45 8.77 14.69
N PRO A 130 13.70 9.69 15.30
CA PRO A 130 13.04 10.77 14.58
C PRO A 130 14.06 11.74 13.98
N VAL A 131 13.71 12.31 12.83
CA VAL A 131 14.44 13.43 12.24
C VAL A 131 13.64 14.70 12.53
N VAL A 132 14.25 15.65 13.23
CA VAL A 132 13.67 16.98 13.42
C VAL A 132 13.92 17.79 12.15
N LEU A 133 12.85 18.19 11.47
CA LEU A 133 12.90 18.93 10.21
C LEU A 133 12.95 20.45 10.45
N ASP A 134 12.20 20.92 11.44
CA ASP A 134 12.10 22.34 11.79
C ASP A 134 11.77 22.49 13.28
N GLU A 135 12.29 23.52 13.90
CA GLU A 135 12.05 23.85 15.30
C GLU A 135 11.79 25.34 15.44
N THR A 136 10.61 25.70 15.95
CA THR A 136 10.26 27.07 16.29
C THR A 136 10.12 27.24 17.80
N LYS A 137 9.93 28.47 18.29
CA LYS A 137 9.74 28.74 19.73
C LYS A 137 8.52 28.05 20.34
N SER A 138 7.58 27.58 19.51
CA SER A 138 6.29 26.96 19.92
C SER A 138 5.97 25.63 19.27
N SER A 139 6.83 25.17 18.38
CA SER A 139 6.64 23.87 17.69
C SER A 139 7.95 23.20 17.44
#